data_7e6a2a0879128a79b0de2d9fb1d12057
#
_entry.id   7e6a2a0879128a79b0de2d9fb1d12057
#
_cell.length_a   1.000
_cell.length_b   1.000
_cell.length_c   1.000
_cell.angle_alpha   90.00
_cell.angle_beta   90.00
_cell.angle_gamma   90.00
#
_symmetry.space_group_name_H-M   'P 1'
#
loop_
_entity.id
_entity.type
_entity.pdbx_description
1 polymer ?
#
loop_
_entity_poly.entity_id
_entity_poly.type
_entity_poly.pdbx_seq_one_letter_code
_entity_poly.pdbx_strand_id
1 'polypeptide(L)'
;EIMPSLVGSEMCIRDRTNALELRRQLENEGAIFHGSSDTEVICYLVTRNRLRMGSIETAISKTMDVLEGAYSLVIMSATKLIAVRDPRGYRPLCIGTLPGGGYVFASESCALDAAGATLLRDVEPGEIVVADAKTGELRSIRDHVGRPDSQMCVFEYIYFSRPDSIIEGQSVHEARKQAGRFLAQEHPVEADVVIGVPDSGLDAALGYSEESGIPYGIGFIKNKYIGRTFIQGSQKQRENSVRIKLNAVTSTVKGKRVVLVDDSIVRGTTRLPL
;
A
#
# COMPACT_ATOMS: atom_id res chain seq x y z
N GLU A 1 3.97 30.75 5.18
CA GLU A 1 2.98 30.12 4.28
C GLU A 1 3.23 28.63 4.27
N ILE A 2 2.28 27.87 4.79
CA ILE A 2 2.25 26.41 4.68
C ILE A 2 1.48 26.14 3.39
N MET A 3 2.19 25.83 2.32
CA MET A 3 1.55 25.16 1.17
C MET A 3 1.69 23.65 1.42
N PRO A 4 0.64 22.95 1.81
CA PRO A 4 0.67 21.50 1.82
C PRO A 4 0.52 21.03 0.39
N SER A 5 1.61 20.67 -0.27
CA SER A 5 1.52 19.88 -1.48
C SER A 5 1.29 18.43 -1.06
N LEU A 6 0.04 18.03 -1.03
CA LEU A 6 -0.34 16.65 -0.80
C LEU A 6 -0.25 15.90 -2.12
N VAL A 7 0.88 15.27 -2.37
CA VAL A 7 1.02 14.29 -3.44
C VAL A 7 0.51 12.97 -2.89
N GLY A 8 -0.81 12.76 -2.98
CA GLY A 8 -1.43 11.48 -2.69
C GLY A 8 -2.01 10.92 -3.98
N SER A 9 -1.59 9.74 -4.41
CA SER A 9 -2.38 8.98 -5.36
C SER A 9 -3.63 8.48 -4.65
N GLU A 10 -4.78 9.01 -5.02
CA GLU A 10 -6.07 8.55 -4.52
C GLU A 10 -6.32 7.12 -4.98
N MET A 11 -6.21 6.17 -4.08
CA MET A 11 -6.73 4.83 -4.26
C MET A 11 -7.77 4.51 -3.22
N CYS A 12 -8.90 4.10 -3.71
CA CYS A 12 -10.24 3.86 -3.18
C CYS A 12 -10.45 3.18 -1.81
N ILE A 13 -9.53 3.17 -0.87
CA ILE A 13 -9.72 2.51 0.44
C ILE A 13 -9.03 3.33 1.54
N ARG A 14 -9.19 4.65 1.50
CA ARG A 14 -8.43 5.54 2.39
C ARG A 14 -9.27 6.49 3.21
N ASP A 15 -10.57 6.25 3.23
CA ASP A 15 -11.44 7.10 4.00
C ASP A 15 -11.20 6.84 5.49
N ARG A 16 -10.82 7.89 6.21
CA ARG A 16 -10.78 7.86 7.65
C ARG A 16 -12.19 7.69 8.15
N THR A 17 -12.34 6.87 9.17
CA THR A 17 -13.66 6.50 9.68
C THR A 17 -14.44 7.71 10.17
N ASN A 18 -13.76 8.77 10.65
CA ASN A 18 -14.38 9.99 11.16
C ASN A 18 -14.18 11.25 10.28
N ALA A 19 -13.72 11.11 9.03
CA ALA A 19 -13.43 12.26 8.14
C ALA A 19 -14.64 13.17 7.93
N LEU A 20 -15.83 12.63 7.73
CA LEU A 20 -17.06 13.40 7.51
C LEU A 20 -17.46 14.19 8.76
N GLU A 21 -17.28 13.64 9.94
CA GLU A 21 -17.57 14.31 11.19
C GLU A 21 -16.61 15.48 11.41
N LEU A 22 -15.31 15.25 11.26
CA LEU A 22 -14.28 16.27 11.38
C LEU A 22 -14.46 17.39 10.34
N ARG A 23 -14.86 17.03 9.11
CA ARG A 23 -15.20 18.01 8.07
C ARG A 23 -16.32 18.93 8.51
N ARG A 24 -17.44 18.38 8.99
CA ARG A 24 -18.61 19.16 9.47
C ARG A 24 -18.23 20.08 10.62
N GLN A 25 -17.40 19.62 11.54
CA GLN A 25 -16.88 20.45 12.64
C GLN A 25 -16.10 21.66 12.11
N LEU A 26 -15.19 21.42 11.15
CA LEU A 26 -14.39 22.48 10.53
C LEU A 26 -15.25 23.45 9.70
N GLU A 27 -16.23 22.96 8.94
CA GLU A 27 -17.19 23.80 8.20
C GLU A 27 -18.00 24.72 9.15
N ASN A 28 -18.42 24.20 10.30
CA ASN A 28 -19.09 25.00 11.34
C ASN A 28 -18.15 26.07 11.97
N GLU A 29 -16.84 25.85 11.92
CA GLU A 29 -15.83 26.82 12.35
C GLU A 29 -15.44 27.80 11.20
N GLY A 30 -16.04 27.68 10.02
CA GLY A 30 -15.83 28.58 8.89
C GLY A 30 -14.81 28.08 7.84
N ALA A 31 -14.39 26.80 7.88
CA ALA A 31 -13.53 26.23 6.85
C ALA A 31 -14.30 26.04 5.54
N ILE A 32 -13.66 26.38 4.41
CA ILE A 32 -14.22 26.22 3.07
C ILE A 32 -13.43 25.14 2.35
N PHE A 33 -14.04 23.99 2.09
CA PHE A 33 -13.43 22.89 1.38
C PHE A 33 -13.62 22.99 -0.14
N HIS A 34 -12.60 22.67 -0.91
CA HIS A 34 -12.62 22.70 -2.38
C HIS A 34 -12.87 21.32 -3.00
N GLY A 35 -12.61 20.25 -2.26
CA GLY A 35 -12.77 18.89 -2.71
C GLY A 35 -13.49 18.00 -1.71
N SER A 36 -13.63 16.72 -2.05
CA SER A 36 -14.20 15.70 -1.16
C SER A 36 -13.12 14.88 -0.44
N SER A 37 -11.83 15.18 -0.66
CA SER A 37 -10.72 14.42 -0.09
C SER A 37 -10.66 14.57 1.43
N ASP A 38 -10.52 13.45 2.13
CA ASP A 38 -10.28 13.41 3.57
C ASP A 38 -8.89 14.01 3.95
N THR A 39 -7.95 13.99 3.01
CA THR A 39 -6.64 14.61 3.17
C THR A 39 -6.74 16.12 3.35
N GLU A 40 -7.71 16.77 2.70
CA GLU A 40 -7.97 18.21 2.88
C GLU A 40 -8.42 18.50 4.32
N VAL A 41 -9.20 17.59 4.93
CA VAL A 41 -9.60 17.68 6.34
C VAL A 41 -8.37 17.68 7.26
N ILE A 42 -7.39 16.80 7.00
CA ILE A 42 -6.15 16.76 7.76
C ILE A 42 -5.38 18.07 7.64
N CYS A 43 -5.28 18.63 6.43
CA CYS A 43 -4.62 19.92 6.23
C CYS A 43 -5.23 21.03 7.08
N TYR A 44 -6.56 21.12 7.10
CA TYR A 44 -7.25 22.11 7.93
C TYR A 44 -7.01 21.87 9.42
N LEU A 45 -7.05 20.64 9.89
CA LEU A 45 -6.76 20.30 11.30
C LEU A 45 -5.33 20.66 11.69
N VAL A 46 -4.35 20.28 10.89
CA VAL A 46 -2.93 20.62 11.13
C VAL A 46 -2.74 22.14 11.12
N THR A 47 -3.33 22.85 10.15
CA THR A 47 -3.24 24.32 10.06
C THR A 47 -3.86 24.99 11.28
N ARG A 48 -5.08 24.59 11.66
CA ARG A 48 -5.77 25.10 12.85
C ARG A 48 -4.94 24.90 14.13
N ASN A 49 -4.43 23.68 14.31
CA ASN A 49 -3.60 23.37 15.48
C ASN A 49 -2.27 24.12 15.44
N ARG A 50 -1.67 24.33 14.26
CA ARG A 50 -0.43 25.08 14.07
C ARG A 50 -0.56 26.55 14.52
N LEU A 51 -1.69 27.18 14.17
CA LEU A 51 -1.97 28.57 14.59
C LEU A 51 -2.11 28.71 16.12
N ARG A 52 -2.59 27.66 16.79
CA ARG A 52 -2.78 27.65 18.25
C ARG A 52 -1.51 27.28 19.01
N MET A 53 -0.69 26.39 18.48
CA MET A 53 0.42 25.76 19.21
C MET A 53 1.82 26.23 18.82
N GLY A 54 1.95 27.00 17.74
CA GLY A 54 3.22 27.59 17.33
C GLY A 54 4.21 26.62 16.64
N SER A 55 4.12 25.29 16.83
CA SER A 55 4.98 24.28 16.19
C SER A 55 4.17 23.35 15.30
N ILE A 56 4.72 23.02 14.11
CA ILE A 56 4.05 22.09 13.18
C ILE A 56 4.05 20.68 13.75
N GLU A 57 5.10 20.28 14.44
CA GLU A 57 5.23 18.94 15.03
C GLU A 57 4.16 18.72 16.11
N THR A 58 4.01 19.69 17.00
CA THR A 58 2.96 19.64 18.05
C THR A 58 1.56 19.68 17.42
N ALA A 59 1.39 20.45 16.35
CA ALA A 59 0.11 20.49 15.62
C ALA A 59 -0.25 19.15 14.99
N ILE A 60 0.72 18.46 14.40
CA ILE A 60 0.54 17.11 13.84
C ILE A 60 0.22 16.12 14.96
N SER A 61 1.01 16.10 16.04
CA SER A 61 0.75 15.23 17.20
C SER A 61 -0.68 15.42 17.74
N LYS A 62 -1.13 16.66 17.88
CA LYS A 62 -2.53 16.97 18.28
C LYS A 62 -3.58 16.58 17.24
N THR A 63 -3.23 16.61 15.97
CA THR A 63 -4.13 16.14 14.92
C THR A 63 -4.27 14.62 14.97
N MET A 64 -3.21 13.89 15.28
CA MET A 64 -3.25 12.42 15.48
C MET A 64 -4.17 12.01 16.63
N ASP A 65 -4.35 12.84 17.67
CA ASP A 65 -5.26 12.54 18.78
C ASP A 65 -6.73 12.41 18.35
N VAL A 66 -7.11 13.03 17.22
CA VAL A 66 -8.50 13.07 16.75
C VAL A 66 -8.74 12.30 15.45
N LEU A 67 -7.68 11.88 14.77
CA LEU A 67 -7.81 11.08 13.54
C LEU A 67 -8.07 9.62 13.86
N GLU A 68 -9.11 9.05 13.23
CA GLU A 68 -9.42 7.64 13.31
C GLU A 68 -9.24 6.96 11.95
N GLY A 69 -8.67 5.76 11.95
CA GLY A 69 -8.45 4.95 10.76
C GLY A 69 -7.01 4.94 10.28
N ALA A 70 -6.79 4.40 9.09
CA ALA A 70 -5.47 4.18 8.51
C ALA A 70 -4.94 5.44 7.81
N TYR A 71 -3.70 5.82 8.11
CA TYR A 71 -3.02 6.85 7.34
C TYR A 71 -1.49 6.69 7.37
N SER A 72 -0.87 7.01 6.23
CA SER A 72 0.55 7.23 6.10
C SER A 72 0.72 8.55 5.34
N LEU A 73 1.25 9.56 6.01
CA LEU A 73 1.30 10.92 5.50
C LEU A 73 2.73 11.37 5.30
N VAL A 74 2.95 12.13 4.23
CA VAL A 74 4.15 12.93 4.06
C VAL A 74 3.71 14.40 3.94
N ILE A 75 4.17 15.22 4.87
CA ILE A 75 3.83 16.63 4.98
C ILE A 75 5.07 17.45 4.70
N MET A 76 4.99 18.37 3.77
CA MET A 76 6.08 19.29 3.45
C MET A 76 5.77 20.69 3.94
N SER A 77 6.72 21.30 4.60
CA SER A 77 6.73 22.72 4.94
C SER A 77 7.92 23.42 4.28
N ALA A 78 8.06 24.72 4.45
CA ALA A 78 9.17 25.48 3.86
C ALA A 78 10.58 24.96 4.24
N THR A 79 10.71 24.28 5.38
CA THR A 79 12.02 23.83 5.90
C THR A 79 12.03 22.40 6.40
N LYS A 80 10.91 21.71 6.36
CA LYS A 80 10.80 20.36 6.94
C LYS A 80 10.00 19.44 6.02
N LEU A 81 10.47 18.20 5.92
CA LEU A 81 9.71 17.09 5.38
C LEU A 81 9.36 16.16 6.54
N ILE A 82 8.09 15.84 6.71
CA ILE A 82 7.59 15.16 7.90
C ILE A 82 6.81 13.93 7.45
N ALA A 83 7.21 12.77 7.94
CA ALA A 83 6.49 11.51 7.74
C ALA A 83 5.70 11.17 9.00
N VAL A 84 4.47 10.69 8.83
CA VAL A 84 3.56 10.36 9.93
C VAL A 84 2.87 9.04 9.63
N ARG A 85 2.99 8.07 10.52
CA ARG A 85 2.30 6.78 10.42
C ARG A 85 1.22 6.68 11.51
N ASP A 86 0.05 6.17 11.17
CA ASP A 86 -1.03 6.00 12.14
C ASP A 86 -0.63 5.14 13.34
N PRO A 87 -1.25 5.31 14.54
CA PRO A 87 -0.83 4.60 15.76
C PRO A 87 -0.98 3.09 15.71
N ARG A 88 -1.80 2.55 14.78
CA ARG A 88 -1.96 1.11 14.57
C ARG A 88 -1.05 0.57 13.46
N GLY A 89 -0.46 1.47 12.65
CA GLY A 89 0.44 1.09 11.56
C GLY A 89 -0.23 0.28 10.46
N TYR A 90 -1.50 0.56 10.15
CA TYR A 90 -2.26 -0.17 9.14
C TYR A 90 -1.58 -0.20 7.77
N ARG A 91 -0.88 0.88 7.41
CA ARG A 91 -0.18 1.01 6.13
C ARG A 91 1.31 1.19 6.37
N PRO A 92 2.16 0.67 5.46
CA PRO A 92 3.59 0.84 5.56
C PRO A 92 4.02 2.28 5.27
N LEU A 93 5.15 2.66 5.85
CA LEU A 93 5.86 3.90 5.58
C LEU A 93 7.32 3.68 5.94
N CYS A 94 8.23 3.98 5.02
CA CYS A 94 9.66 3.76 5.24
C CYS A 94 10.50 5.00 4.94
N ILE A 95 11.73 4.98 5.44
CA ILE A 95 12.72 6.04 5.32
C ILE A 95 13.93 5.49 4.57
N GLY A 96 14.39 6.23 3.58
CA GLY A 96 15.66 5.98 2.89
C GLY A 96 16.62 7.15 3.00
N THR A 97 17.88 6.88 2.77
CA THR A 97 18.97 7.85 2.69
C THR A 97 19.53 7.91 1.28
N LEU A 98 19.79 9.12 0.80
CA LEU A 98 20.44 9.32 -0.51
C LEU A 98 21.96 9.30 -0.39
N PRO A 99 22.71 8.83 -1.41
CA PRO A 99 24.18 8.80 -1.39
C PRO A 99 24.85 10.16 -1.15
N GLY A 100 24.19 11.25 -1.56
CA GLY A 100 24.67 12.63 -1.36
C GLY A 100 24.20 13.27 -0.06
N GLY A 101 23.59 12.51 0.83
CA GLY A 101 22.90 13.01 2.02
C GLY A 101 21.44 13.37 1.75
N GLY A 102 20.65 13.49 2.82
CA GLY A 102 19.21 13.74 2.76
C GLY A 102 18.37 12.46 2.88
N TYR A 103 17.08 12.66 3.02
CA TYR A 103 16.12 11.59 3.33
C TYR A 103 15.01 11.53 2.29
N VAL A 104 14.52 10.30 2.06
CA VAL A 104 13.36 10.01 1.22
C VAL A 104 12.35 9.25 2.07
N PHE A 105 11.08 9.64 1.99
CA PHE A 105 9.98 8.90 2.59
C PHE A 105 9.15 8.25 1.49
N ALA A 106 8.80 6.99 1.68
CA ALA A 106 7.99 6.24 0.72
C ALA A 106 7.08 5.26 1.45
N SER A 107 6.00 4.85 0.79
CA SER A 107 5.14 3.79 1.30
C SER A 107 5.79 2.40 1.21
N GLU A 108 6.74 2.22 0.28
CA GLU A 108 7.38 0.93 -0.01
C GLU A 108 8.87 1.11 -0.31
N SER A 109 9.70 0.12 0.11
CA SER A 109 11.14 0.16 -0.12
C SER A 109 11.53 0.15 -1.60
N CYS A 110 10.75 -0.49 -2.47
CA CYS A 110 10.98 -0.47 -3.92
C CYS A 110 10.93 0.94 -4.53
N ALA A 111 10.22 1.88 -3.90
CA ALA A 111 10.23 3.28 -4.32
C ALA A 111 11.54 3.99 -3.92
N LEU A 112 12.15 3.59 -2.80
CA LEU A 112 13.48 4.06 -2.40
C LEU A 112 14.54 3.59 -3.39
N ASP A 113 14.48 2.31 -3.80
CA ASP A 113 15.40 1.75 -4.81
C ASP A 113 15.28 2.52 -6.14
N ALA A 114 14.05 2.81 -6.57
CA ALA A 114 13.81 3.61 -7.79
C ALA A 114 14.33 5.04 -7.69
N ALA A 115 14.39 5.60 -6.47
CA ALA A 115 14.96 6.92 -6.20
C ALA A 115 16.48 6.91 -6.00
N GLY A 116 17.13 5.74 -6.03
CA GLY A 116 18.55 5.58 -5.74
C GLY A 116 18.89 5.78 -4.26
N ALA A 117 17.90 5.61 -3.38
CA ALA A 117 18.08 5.71 -1.93
C ALA A 117 18.24 4.32 -1.31
N THR A 118 18.97 4.26 -0.19
CA THR A 118 19.12 3.05 0.61
C THR A 118 18.09 3.05 1.74
N LEU A 119 17.36 1.95 1.93
CA LEU A 119 16.44 1.77 3.05
C LEU A 119 17.18 1.93 4.38
N LEU A 120 16.73 2.87 5.19
CA LEU A 120 17.24 3.08 6.54
C LEU A 120 16.46 2.25 7.55
N ARG A 121 15.13 2.44 7.58
CA ARG A 121 14.18 1.70 8.42
C ARG A 121 12.72 2.01 8.04
N ASP A 122 11.81 1.25 8.57
CA ASP A 122 10.40 1.62 8.60
C ASP A 122 10.11 2.72 9.63
N VAL A 123 9.05 3.49 9.41
CA VAL A 123 8.47 4.40 10.41
C VAL A 123 7.60 3.57 11.34
N GLU A 124 7.81 3.70 12.65
CA GLU A 124 7.02 2.94 13.62
C GLU A 124 5.55 3.37 13.66
N PRO A 125 4.61 2.47 14.01
CA PRO A 125 3.23 2.86 14.28
C PRO A 125 3.15 3.99 15.32
N GLY A 126 2.48 5.09 14.97
CA GLY A 126 2.35 6.27 15.82
C GLY A 126 3.54 7.23 15.81
N GLU A 127 4.57 6.95 15.02
CA GLU A 127 5.74 7.81 14.93
C GLU A 127 5.54 8.98 13.97
N ILE A 128 6.07 10.14 14.35
CA ILE A 128 6.26 11.31 13.50
C ILE A 128 7.77 11.48 13.29
N VAL A 129 8.21 11.42 12.05
CA VAL A 129 9.62 11.60 11.68
C VAL A 129 9.78 12.94 10.96
N VAL A 130 10.70 13.76 11.43
CA VAL A 130 10.98 15.10 10.90
C VAL A 130 12.37 15.13 10.31
N ALA A 131 12.47 15.37 9.01
CA ALA A 131 13.72 15.73 8.33
C ALA A 131 13.76 17.26 8.18
N ASP A 132 14.73 17.89 8.81
CA ASP A 132 14.92 19.35 8.79
C ASP A 132 15.91 19.73 7.69
N ALA A 133 15.46 20.49 6.68
CA ALA A 133 16.29 20.87 5.54
C ALA A 133 17.37 21.90 5.90
N LYS A 134 17.27 22.59 7.05
CA LYS A 134 18.27 23.56 7.49
C LYS A 134 19.41 22.93 8.25
N THR A 135 19.10 21.95 9.11
CA THR A 135 20.09 21.28 9.95
C THR A 135 20.60 19.97 9.37
N GLY A 136 19.84 19.36 8.43
CA GLY A 136 20.09 18.03 7.92
C GLY A 136 19.74 16.91 8.91
N GLU A 137 19.15 17.25 10.05
CA GLU A 137 18.83 16.29 11.10
C GLU A 137 17.54 15.51 10.80
N LEU A 138 17.55 14.23 11.18
CA LEU A 138 16.36 13.37 11.24
C LEU A 138 15.98 13.18 12.71
N ARG A 139 14.75 13.55 13.07
CA ARG A 139 14.28 13.51 14.45
C ARG A 139 12.95 12.78 14.53
N SER A 140 12.79 11.92 15.55
CA SER A 140 11.56 11.18 15.86
C SER A 140 10.79 11.81 17.01
N ILE A 141 9.47 11.84 16.89
CA ILE A 141 8.52 12.17 17.95
C ILE A 141 7.66 10.92 18.16
N ARG A 142 7.59 10.43 19.37
CA ARG A 142 7.09 9.10 19.73
C ARG A 142 5.89 9.13 20.68
N ASP A 143 5.17 10.27 20.77
CA ASP A 143 4.08 10.47 21.70
C ASP A 143 2.92 9.49 21.53
N HIS A 144 2.77 8.92 20.33
CA HIS A 144 1.72 7.98 19.97
C HIS A 144 2.24 6.55 19.74
N VAL A 145 3.56 6.31 19.87
CA VAL A 145 4.17 4.98 19.72
C VAL A 145 3.85 4.12 20.94
N GLY A 146 3.63 2.80 20.69
CA GLY A 146 3.37 1.81 21.75
C GLY A 146 1.96 1.91 22.35
N ARG A 147 1.06 2.67 21.72
CA ARG A 147 -0.38 2.62 22.00
C ARG A 147 -0.92 1.36 21.33
N PRO A 148 -1.94 0.96 20.91
CA PRO A 148 -2.34 -0.41 20.62
C PRO A 148 -1.25 -1.20 19.87
N ASP A 149 -1.30 -2.52 19.91
CA ASP A 149 -0.45 -3.40 19.12
C ASP A 149 -0.56 -3.04 17.63
N SER A 150 0.54 -3.16 16.88
CA SER A 150 0.56 -2.97 15.44
C SER A 150 -0.49 -3.86 14.76
N GLN A 151 -1.27 -3.27 13.88
CA GLN A 151 -2.36 -3.93 13.14
C GLN A 151 -2.17 -3.74 11.64
N MET A 152 -0.96 -4.00 11.14
CA MET A 152 -0.70 -3.89 9.72
C MET A 152 -1.69 -4.73 8.91
N CYS A 153 -2.20 -4.14 7.84
CA CYS A 153 -3.13 -4.82 6.96
C CYS A 153 -2.42 -5.95 6.22
N VAL A 154 -2.85 -7.19 6.43
CA VAL A 154 -2.27 -8.37 5.77
C VAL A 154 -2.32 -8.28 4.23
N PHE A 155 -3.25 -7.52 3.67
CA PHE A 155 -3.33 -7.28 2.23
C PHE A 155 -2.13 -6.54 1.64
N GLU A 156 -1.31 -5.88 2.46
CA GLU A 156 -0.02 -5.36 1.98
C GLU A 156 0.86 -6.49 1.47
N TYR A 157 0.95 -7.61 2.19
CA TYR A 157 1.68 -8.79 1.73
C TYR A 157 0.96 -9.55 0.62
N ILE A 158 -0.37 -9.66 0.67
CA ILE A 158 -1.13 -10.47 -0.29
C ILE A 158 -1.23 -9.80 -1.66
N TYR A 159 -1.55 -8.49 -1.69
CA TYR A 159 -1.96 -7.84 -2.93
C TYR A 159 -1.39 -6.44 -3.17
N PHE A 160 -1.36 -5.54 -2.16
CA PHE A 160 -1.11 -4.13 -2.41
C PHE A 160 0.33 -3.82 -2.78
N SER A 161 1.29 -4.36 -2.03
CA SER A 161 2.70 -4.04 -2.18
C SER A 161 3.34 -4.76 -3.36
N ARG A 162 4.37 -4.16 -3.92
CA ARG A 162 5.16 -4.81 -4.96
C ARG A 162 5.97 -5.98 -4.36
N PRO A 163 6.16 -7.06 -5.11
CA PRO A 163 6.89 -8.24 -4.62
C PRO A 163 8.32 -7.95 -4.18
N ASP A 164 8.97 -6.97 -4.81
CA ASP A 164 10.35 -6.55 -4.52
C ASP A 164 10.47 -5.62 -3.30
N SER A 165 9.36 -5.33 -2.62
CA SER A 165 9.37 -4.53 -1.40
C SER A 165 9.72 -5.34 -0.16
N ILE A 166 10.38 -4.66 0.80
CA ILE A 166 10.60 -5.12 2.17
C ILE A 166 9.73 -4.24 3.08
N ILE A 167 8.90 -4.87 3.91
CA ILE A 167 8.00 -4.20 4.84
C ILE A 167 8.23 -4.81 6.22
N GLU A 168 8.54 -3.99 7.22
CA GLU A 168 8.83 -4.43 8.59
C GLU A 168 9.85 -5.59 8.65
N GLY A 169 10.87 -5.50 7.80
CA GLY A 169 11.94 -6.49 7.70
C GLY A 169 11.58 -7.77 6.94
N GLN A 170 10.36 -7.90 6.41
CA GLN A 170 9.91 -9.08 5.67
C GLN A 170 9.82 -8.80 4.16
N SER A 171 10.36 -9.69 3.34
CA SER A 171 10.18 -9.65 1.90
C SER A 171 8.76 -10.00 1.51
N VAL A 172 8.10 -9.16 0.73
CA VAL A 172 6.75 -9.42 0.19
C VAL A 172 6.76 -10.67 -0.70
N HIS A 173 7.78 -10.83 -1.54
CA HIS A 173 7.97 -12.01 -2.38
C HIS A 173 8.02 -13.31 -1.56
N GLU A 174 8.89 -13.36 -0.53
CA GLU A 174 9.01 -14.56 0.30
C GLU A 174 7.74 -14.83 1.12
N ALA A 175 7.04 -13.81 1.60
CA ALA A 175 5.78 -13.97 2.29
C ALA A 175 4.71 -14.60 1.39
N ARG A 176 4.60 -14.17 0.12
CA ARG A 176 3.69 -14.76 -0.86
C ARG A 176 4.08 -16.19 -1.23
N LYS A 177 5.37 -16.47 -1.42
CA LYS A 177 5.86 -17.84 -1.64
C LYS A 177 5.49 -18.76 -0.48
N GLN A 178 5.70 -18.29 0.74
CA GLN A 178 5.37 -19.08 1.94
C GLN A 178 3.86 -19.35 2.03
N ALA A 179 3.00 -18.37 1.69
CA ALA A 179 1.56 -18.59 1.62
C ALA A 179 1.20 -19.66 0.57
N GLY A 180 1.87 -19.66 -0.57
CA GLY A 180 1.71 -20.71 -1.60
C GLY A 180 2.12 -22.10 -1.13
N ARG A 181 3.22 -22.22 -0.36
CA ARG A 181 3.63 -23.49 0.25
C ARG A 181 2.59 -24.02 1.22
N PHE A 182 2.09 -23.16 2.12
CA PHE A 182 1.02 -23.56 3.03
C PHE A 182 -0.25 -23.99 2.30
N LEU A 183 -0.62 -23.29 1.23
CA LEU A 183 -1.76 -23.67 0.41
C LEU A 183 -1.59 -25.07 -0.22
N ALA A 184 -0.38 -25.42 -0.65
CA ALA A 184 -0.11 -26.77 -1.19
C ALA A 184 -0.20 -27.87 -0.11
N GLN A 185 0.23 -27.56 1.12
CA GLN A 185 0.12 -28.49 2.25
C GLN A 185 -1.33 -28.71 2.69
N GLU A 186 -2.13 -27.63 2.76
CA GLU A 186 -3.52 -27.68 3.21
C GLU A 186 -4.47 -28.25 2.14
N HIS A 187 -4.16 -28.00 0.86
CA HIS A 187 -5.00 -28.38 -0.28
C HIS A 187 -4.19 -29.09 -1.38
N PRO A 188 -3.66 -30.30 -1.11
CA PRO A 188 -2.95 -31.07 -2.14
C PRO A 188 -3.90 -31.54 -3.23
N VAL A 189 -3.49 -31.36 -4.49
CA VAL A 189 -4.26 -31.78 -5.66
C VAL A 189 -3.35 -32.45 -6.68
N GLU A 190 -3.93 -33.34 -7.50
CA GLU A 190 -3.25 -33.91 -8.66
C GLU A 190 -3.45 -33.01 -9.89
N ALA A 191 -2.38 -32.44 -10.40
CA ALA A 191 -2.39 -31.59 -11.57
C ALA A 191 -1.10 -31.72 -12.39
N ASP A 192 -1.13 -31.19 -13.60
CA ASP A 192 -0.03 -31.29 -14.55
C ASP A 192 0.83 -30.01 -14.58
N VAL A 193 0.27 -28.89 -14.12
CA VAL A 193 0.95 -27.60 -14.08
C VAL A 193 0.31 -26.66 -13.04
N VAL A 194 1.14 -25.87 -12.36
CA VAL A 194 0.74 -24.74 -11.52
C VAL A 194 0.98 -23.46 -12.28
N ILE A 195 0.00 -22.57 -12.31
CA ILE A 195 0.11 -21.24 -12.91
C ILE A 195 -0.40 -20.17 -11.94
N GLY A 196 0.20 -18.97 -11.98
CA GLY A 196 -0.24 -17.83 -11.19
C GLY A 196 -0.99 -16.79 -12.03
N VAL A 197 -1.96 -16.14 -11.42
CA VAL A 197 -2.62 -14.98 -12.03
C VAL A 197 -1.72 -13.76 -11.90
N PRO A 198 -1.31 -13.10 -12.99
CA PRO A 198 -0.46 -11.91 -12.91
C PRO A 198 -1.22 -10.69 -12.32
N ASP A 199 -0.58 -9.88 -11.42
CA ASP A 199 0.82 -10.01 -10.99
C ASP A 199 0.92 -10.68 -9.61
N SER A 200 -0.10 -10.57 -8.78
CA SER A 200 -0.11 -10.92 -7.35
C SER A 200 -0.05 -12.42 -7.06
N GLY A 201 -0.63 -13.25 -7.93
CA GLY A 201 -0.64 -14.71 -7.76
C GLY A 201 0.64 -15.44 -8.18
N LEU A 202 1.61 -14.75 -8.81
CA LEU A 202 2.80 -15.40 -9.37
C LEU A 202 3.70 -16.02 -8.30
N ASP A 203 3.99 -15.25 -7.24
CA ASP A 203 4.88 -15.69 -6.16
C ASP A 203 4.26 -16.85 -5.37
N ALA A 204 2.96 -16.76 -5.06
CA ALA A 204 2.24 -17.83 -4.39
C ALA A 204 2.17 -19.11 -5.24
N ALA A 205 1.98 -18.99 -6.56
CA ALA A 205 2.03 -20.13 -7.47
C ALA A 205 3.42 -20.79 -7.51
N LEU A 206 4.48 -19.98 -7.44
CA LEU A 206 5.84 -20.52 -7.35
C LEU A 206 6.02 -21.31 -6.05
N GLY A 207 5.59 -20.75 -4.90
CA GLY A 207 5.64 -21.44 -3.62
C GLY A 207 4.83 -22.72 -3.59
N TYR A 208 3.63 -22.71 -4.19
CA TYR A 208 2.79 -23.91 -4.35
C TYR A 208 3.50 -24.99 -5.18
N SER A 209 4.12 -24.60 -6.29
CA SER A 209 4.88 -25.52 -7.15
C SER A 209 6.08 -26.14 -6.44
N GLU A 210 6.85 -25.34 -5.71
CA GLU A 210 8.02 -25.82 -4.94
C GLU A 210 7.62 -26.85 -3.88
N GLU A 211 6.50 -26.66 -3.20
CA GLU A 211 6.03 -27.56 -2.14
C GLU A 211 5.36 -28.81 -2.69
N SER A 212 4.49 -28.66 -3.71
CA SER A 212 3.73 -29.79 -4.27
C SER A 212 4.53 -30.66 -5.23
N GLY A 213 5.66 -30.15 -5.74
CA GLY A 213 6.43 -30.82 -6.81
C GLY A 213 5.77 -30.74 -8.20
N ILE A 214 4.60 -30.10 -8.35
CA ILE A 214 3.94 -29.93 -9.64
C ILE A 214 4.66 -28.80 -10.40
N PRO A 215 5.03 -29.00 -11.68
CA PRO A 215 5.78 -28.00 -12.44
C PRO A 215 5.10 -26.63 -12.52
N TYR A 216 5.85 -25.55 -12.32
CA TYR A 216 5.38 -24.19 -12.55
C TYR A 216 5.39 -23.86 -14.06
N GLY A 217 4.35 -23.17 -14.53
CA GLY A 217 4.26 -22.70 -15.90
C GLY A 217 3.70 -21.28 -16.03
N ILE A 218 4.07 -20.59 -17.10
CA ILE A 218 3.45 -19.30 -17.43
C ILE A 218 2.15 -19.59 -18.19
N GLY A 219 1.02 -19.52 -17.48
CA GLY A 219 -0.30 -19.81 -18.05
C GLY A 219 -1.02 -18.55 -18.59
N PHE A 220 -0.64 -17.36 -18.10
CA PHE A 220 -1.21 -16.09 -18.54
C PHE A 220 -0.16 -15.07 -18.94
N ILE A 221 -0.48 -14.29 -19.97
CA ILE A 221 0.23 -13.06 -20.31
C ILE A 221 -0.70 -11.87 -20.04
N LYS A 222 -0.22 -10.91 -19.23
CA LYS A 222 -0.93 -9.68 -18.93
C LYS A 222 -0.64 -8.61 -19.96
N ASN A 223 -1.69 -8.01 -20.53
CA ASN A 223 -1.57 -6.84 -21.36
C ASN A 223 -1.25 -5.61 -20.48
N LYS A 224 -0.03 -5.10 -20.58
CA LYS A 224 0.47 -3.96 -19.77
C LYS A 224 -0.16 -2.61 -20.13
N TYR A 225 -0.79 -2.50 -21.29
CA TYR A 225 -1.46 -1.27 -21.74
C TYR A 225 -2.85 -1.07 -21.12
N ILE A 226 -3.40 -2.08 -20.45
CA ILE A 226 -4.71 -2.03 -19.84
C ILE A 226 -4.57 -1.91 -18.33
N GLY A 227 -5.10 -0.83 -17.77
CA GLY A 227 -5.14 -0.58 -16.34
C GLY A 227 -6.15 -1.44 -15.57
N ARG A 228 -6.58 -0.96 -14.39
CA ARG A 228 -7.53 -1.68 -13.52
C ARG A 228 -8.92 -1.78 -14.17
N THR A 229 -9.43 -3.01 -14.30
CA THR A 229 -10.68 -3.31 -15.04
C THR A 229 -11.90 -3.47 -14.13
N PHE A 230 -11.73 -3.64 -12.84
CA PHE A 230 -12.85 -3.90 -11.90
C PHE A 230 -13.68 -2.66 -11.54
N ILE A 231 -13.29 -1.46 -11.99
CA ILE A 231 -14.01 -0.19 -11.77
C ILE A 231 -15.14 0.01 -12.80
N GLN A 232 -15.27 -0.87 -13.79
CA GLN A 232 -16.25 -0.71 -14.87
C GLN A 232 -17.67 -1.13 -14.45
N GLY A 233 -18.68 -0.38 -14.92
CA GLY A 233 -20.05 -0.45 -14.44
C GLY A 233 -20.86 -1.70 -14.82
N SER A 234 -20.59 -2.39 -15.96
CA SER A 234 -21.37 -3.55 -16.41
C SER A 234 -20.61 -4.85 -16.41
N GLN A 235 -21.30 -5.99 -16.19
CA GLN A 235 -20.71 -7.33 -16.18
C GLN A 235 -20.05 -7.66 -17.54
N LYS A 236 -20.74 -7.36 -18.65
CA LYS A 236 -20.25 -7.62 -20.00
C LYS A 236 -18.98 -6.82 -20.36
N GLN A 237 -18.90 -5.57 -19.88
CA GLN A 237 -17.69 -4.76 -20.04
C GLN A 237 -16.53 -5.32 -19.25
N ARG A 238 -16.79 -5.80 -18.01
CA ARG A 238 -15.76 -6.43 -17.17
C ARG A 238 -15.21 -7.72 -17.80
N GLU A 239 -16.07 -8.60 -18.33
CA GLU A 239 -15.68 -9.85 -19.00
C GLU A 239 -14.80 -9.57 -20.23
N ASN A 240 -15.22 -8.62 -21.08
CA ASN A 240 -14.41 -8.19 -22.22
C ASN A 240 -13.07 -7.60 -21.78
N SER A 241 -13.05 -6.82 -20.72
CA SER A 241 -11.83 -6.19 -20.20
C SER A 241 -10.88 -7.22 -19.60
N VAL A 242 -11.38 -8.25 -18.89
CA VAL A 242 -10.55 -9.35 -18.40
C VAL A 242 -9.95 -10.12 -19.58
N ARG A 243 -10.74 -10.41 -20.61
CA ARG A 243 -10.30 -11.11 -21.82
C ARG A 243 -9.20 -10.36 -22.59
N ILE A 244 -9.26 -9.03 -22.64
CA ILE A 244 -8.22 -8.20 -23.27
C ILE A 244 -6.99 -8.07 -22.35
N LYS A 245 -7.21 -8.10 -21.03
CA LYS A 245 -6.15 -7.92 -20.04
C LYS A 245 -5.30 -9.17 -19.83
N LEU A 246 -5.93 -10.35 -19.81
CA LEU A 246 -5.27 -11.64 -19.57
C LEU A 246 -5.50 -12.55 -20.76
N ASN A 247 -4.41 -12.99 -21.38
CA ASN A 247 -4.45 -13.96 -22.46
C ASN A 247 -3.82 -15.28 -22.02
N ALA A 248 -4.53 -16.40 -22.21
CA ALA A 248 -4.03 -17.71 -21.86
C ALA A 248 -2.93 -18.18 -22.84
N VAL A 249 -1.87 -18.76 -22.30
CA VAL A 249 -0.80 -19.39 -23.07
C VAL A 249 -1.21 -20.82 -23.42
N THR A 250 -1.84 -21.00 -24.56
CA THR A 250 -2.43 -22.28 -25.00
C THR A 250 -1.45 -23.47 -24.93
N SER A 251 -0.20 -23.27 -25.28
CA SER A 251 0.84 -24.32 -25.20
C SER A 251 1.12 -24.80 -23.78
N THR A 252 0.86 -23.97 -22.80
CA THR A 252 1.08 -24.29 -21.37
C THR A 252 -0.13 -25.03 -20.78
N VAL A 253 -1.35 -24.61 -21.12
CA VAL A 253 -2.57 -25.05 -20.41
C VAL A 253 -3.44 -26.04 -21.16
N LYS A 254 -3.41 -26.06 -22.49
CA LYS A 254 -4.33 -26.89 -23.29
C LYS A 254 -4.17 -28.38 -23.01
N GLY A 255 -5.27 -29.03 -22.63
CA GLY A 255 -5.34 -30.46 -22.35
C GLY A 255 -4.67 -30.89 -21.04
N LYS A 256 -4.32 -29.95 -20.17
CA LYS A 256 -3.71 -30.21 -18.86
C LYS A 256 -4.68 -29.90 -17.70
N ARG A 257 -4.49 -30.62 -16.59
CA ARG A 257 -5.08 -30.27 -15.31
C ARG A 257 -4.25 -29.15 -14.71
N VAL A 258 -4.88 -28.00 -14.46
CA VAL A 258 -4.19 -26.77 -14.06
C VAL A 258 -4.56 -26.38 -12.64
N VAL A 259 -3.57 -26.14 -11.79
CA VAL A 259 -3.75 -25.40 -10.56
C VAL A 259 -3.60 -23.91 -10.88
N LEU A 260 -4.66 -23.16 -10.67
CA LEU A 260 -4.68 -21.72 -10.84
C LEU A 260 -4.61 -21.05 -9.48
N VAL A 261 -3.51 -20.31 -9.20
CA VAL A 261 -3.30 -19.58 -7.96
C VAL A 261 -3.54 -18.09 -8.18
N ASP A 262 -4.41 -17.51 -7.38
CA ASP A 262 -4.72 -16.07 -7.37
C ASP A 262 -4.64 -15.55 -5.93
N ASP A 263 -4.60 -14.23 -5.73
CA ASP A 263 -4.60 -13.59 -4.41
C ASP A 263 -5.98 -13.66 -3.72
N SER A 264 -7.04 -13.69 -4.50
CA SER A 264 -8.42 -13.68 -3.99
C SER A 264 -9.43 -14.17 -5.01
N ILE A 265 -10.52 -14.77 -4.52
CA ILE A 265 -11.66 -15.19 -5.33
C ILE A 265 -12.83 -14.25 -5.03
N VAL A 266 -13.09 -13.29 -5.93
CA VAL A 266 -14.21 -12.33 -5.76
C VAL A 266 -15.42 -12.75 -6.58
N ARG A 267 -15.25 -12.96 -7.90
CA ARG A 267 -16.35 -13.31 -8.83
C ARG A 267 -15.99 -14.47 -9.76
N GLY A 268 -14.80 -15.02 -9.66
CA GLY A 268 -14.31 -16.12 -10.47
C GLY A 268 -14.20 -15.84 -11.98
N THR A 269 -14.25 -14.58 -12.41
CA THR A 269 -14.17 -14.22 -13.84
C THR A 269 -12.78 -14.40 -14.43
N THR A 270 -11.74 -14.43 -13.62
CA THR A 270 -10.34 -14.65 -14.05
C THR A 270 -10.12 -16.01 -14.70
N ARG A 271 -10.95 -17.02 -14.36
CA ARG A 271 -10.89 -18.38 -14.95
C ARG A 271 -11.47 -18.49 -16.36
N LEU A 272 -12.24 -17.50 -16.82
CA LEU A 272 -12.93 -17.58 -18.11
C LEU A 272 -12.02 -17.67 -19.35
N PRO A 273 -10.78 -17.12 -19.38
CA PRO A 273 -9.85 -17.29 -20.51
C PRO A 273 -9.20 -18.67 -20.61
N LEU A 274 -9.31 -19.55 -19.60
CA LEU A 274 -8.78 -20.92 -19.60
C LEU A 274 -9.78 -21.91 -20.16
#